data_38cc4c2cd6f390ada732bfd883cea38e
#
_entry.id   38cc4c2cd6f390ada732bfd883cea38e
#
_cell.length_a   1.000
_cell.length_b   1.000
_cell.length_c   1.000
_cell.angle_alpha   90.00
_cell.angle_beta   90.00
_cell.angle_gamma   90.00
#
_symmetry.space_group_name_H-M   'P 1'
#
loop_
_entity.id
_entity.type
_entity.pdbx_description
1 polymer ?
#
loop_
_entity_poly.entity_id
_entity_poly.type
_entity_poly.pdbx_seq_one_letter_code
_entity_poly.pdbx_strand_id
1 'polypeptide(L)'
;YLMENIALTYTYASNVGIISSTAPFFAAILASFTLRKHAITGPFIVGFIISMIGIVFIALEESSLNINPKGDILALGAAVLWAVYAVVLKKICAFGYDMIVITREIFLYGVILMIPPVIFMGFNIDLIYLLEPVNLANMLYLGIGASAICFLTWNFATKYLGVVKTTVYIYACPVVTVITAYLVLNEP
;
A
#
# COMPACT_ATOMS: atom_id res chain seq x y z
N TYR A 1 -2.88 1.10 -6.35
CA TYR A 1 -4.12 0.33 -6.43
C TYR A 1 -4.28 -0.43 -7.76
N LEU A 2 -4.41 0.26 -8.94
CA LEU A 2 -4.70 -0.44 -10.19
C LEU A 2 -3.65 -1.50 -10.53
N MET A 3 -2.36 -1.15 -10.47
CA MET A 3 -1.28 -2.11 -10.75
C MET A 3 -1.25 -3.25 -9.75
N GLU A 4 -1.50 -2.98 -8.47
CA GLU A 4 -1.55 -3.96 -7.41
C GLU A 4 -2.73 -4.94 -7.58
N ASN A 5 -3.94 -4.40 -7.86
CA ASN A 5 -5.10 -5.23 -8.15
C ASN A 5 -4.92 -6.09 -9.42
N ILE A 6 -4.29 -5.55 -10.47
CA ILE A 6 -3.94 -6.33 -11.65
C ILE A 6 -2.87 -7.37 -11.32
N ALA A 7 -1.88 -7.05 -10.48
CA ALA A 7 -0.87 -8.02 -10.05
C ALA A 7 -1.50 -9.24 -9.37
N LEU A 8 -2.49 -9.02 -8.49
CA LEU A 8 -3.24 -10.09 -7.81
C LEU A 8 -4.00 -11.04 -8.76
N THR A 9 -4.26 -10.64 -10.01
CA THR A 9 -4.84 -11.56 -11.02
C THR A 9 -3.81 -12.48 -11.64
N TYR A 10 -2.52 -12.21 -11.47
CA TYR A 10 -1.42 -12.97 -12.06
C TYR A 10 -0.56 -13.71 -11.03
N THR A 11 -0.51 -13.23 -9.79
CA THR A 11 0.34 -13.81 -8.75
C THR A 11 -0.40 -13.87 -7.41
N TYR A 12 0.13 -14.64 -6.45
CA TYR A 12 -0.49 -14.80 -5.14
C TYR A 12 -0.38 -13.52 -4.29
N ALA A 13 -1.34 -13.35 -3.37
CA ALA A 13 -1.36 -12.22 -2.44
C ALA A 13 -0.10 -12.15 -1.56
N SER A 14 0.45 -13.30 -1.17
CA SER A 14 1.71 -13.42 -0.43
C SER A 14 2.89 -12.81 -1.21
N ASN A 15 3.01 -13.11 -2.52
CA ASN A 15 4.07 -12.53 -3.36
C ASN A 15 3.91 -11.01 -3.48
N VAL A 16 2.68 -10.54 -3.73
CA VAL A 16 2.39 -9.10 -3.78
C VAL A 16 2.74 -8.43 -2.45
N GLY A 17 2.41 -9.06 -1.32
CA GLY A 17 2.75 -8.58 0.02
C GLY A 17 4.25 -8.45 0.26
N ILE A 18 5.05 -9.47 -0.12
CA ILE A 18 6.52 -9.43 -0.02
C ILE A 18 7.08 -8.28 -0.86
N ILE A 19 6.65 -8.19 -2.14
CA ILE A 19 7.16 -7.19 -3.07
C ILE A 19 6.75 -5.77 -2.61
N SER A 20 5.51 -5.58 -2.19
CA SER A 20 5.01 -4.30 -1.67
C SER A 20 5.75 -3.85 -0.41
N SER A 21 6.24 -4.80 0.40
CA SER A 21 7.07 -4.52 1.58
C SER A 21 8.46 -3.95 1.24
N THR A 22 8.85 -3.92 -0.04
CA THR A 22 10.04 -3.19 -0.50
C THR A 22 9.81 -1.67 -0.65
N ALA A 23 8.56 -1.19 -0.59
CA ALA A 23 8.22 0.21 -0.75
C ALA A 23 9.00 1.17 0.18
N PRO A 24 9.27 0.87 1.47
CA PRO A 24 10.10 1.72 2.33
C PRO A 24 11.52 1.93 1.81
N PHE A 25 12.10 0.93 1.15
CA PHE A 25 13.42 1.03 0.54
C PHE A 25 13.42 2.02 -0.64
N PHE A 26 12.46 1.89 -1.55
CA PHE A 26 12.28 2.85 -2.64
C PHE A 26 11.97 4.25 -2.13
N ALA A 27 11.16 4.36 -1.08
CA ALA A 27 10.85 5.65 -0.46
C ALA A 27 12.09 6.31 0.15
N ALA A 28 12.98 5.55 0.78
CA ALA A 28 14.24 6.07 1.32
C ALA A 28 15.19 6.53 0.21
N ILE A 29 15.31 5.77 -0.88
CA ILE A 29 16.09 6.15 -2.07
C ILE A 29 15.57 7.47 -2.64
N LEU A 30 14.27 7.52 -2.97
CA LEU A 30 13.65 8.71 -3.57
C LEU A 30 13.71 9.92 -2.63
N ALA A 31 13.51 9.73 -1.33
CA ALA A 31 13.62 10.79 -0.34
C ALA A 31 15.05 11.34 -0.26
N SER A 32 16.08 10.47 -0.36
CA SER A 32 17.48 10.90 -0.34
C SER A 32 17.81 11.82 -1.52
N PHE A 33 17.36 11.46 -2.73
CA PHE A 33 17.58 12.29 -3.92
C PHE A 33 16.72 13.55 -3.95
N THR A 34 15.45 13.43 -3.56
CA THR A 34 14.46 14.47 -3.79
C THR A 34 14.36 15.48 -2.65
N LEU A 35 14.51 15.03 -1.41
CA LEU A 35 14.41 15.84 -0.20
C LEU A 35 15.79 16.21 0.38
N ARG A 36 16.88 15.84 -0.28
CA ARG A 36 18.27 16.09 0.14
C ARG A 36 18.55 15.66 1.58
N LYS A 37 17.93 14.56 2.03
CA LYS A 37 18.13 13.97 3.37
C LYS A 37 18.89 12.67 3.22
N HIS A 38 19.90 12.45 4.07
CA HIS A 38 20.55 11.14 4.19
C HIS A 38 19.57 10.15 4.83
N ALA A 39 18.62 9.64 4.05
CA ALA A 39 17.59 8.73 4.53
C ALA A 39 18.09 7.29 4.65
N ILE A 40 19.09 6.92 3.86
CA ILE A 40 19.70 5.59 3.87
C ILE A 40 20.87 5.63 4.86
N THR A 41 20.63 5.05 6.03
CA THR A 41 21.64 4.91 7.10
C THR A 41 21.96 3.43 7.32
N GLY A 42 23.12 3.12 7.95
CA GLY A 42 23.47 1.73 8.28
C GLY A 42 22.35 1.00 9.07
N PRO A 43 21.83 1.59 10.16
CA PRO A 43 20.70 1.01 10.89
C PRO A 43 19.43 0.79 10.05
N PHE A 44 19.14 1.69 9.08
CA PHE A 44 18.02 1.53 8.18
C PHE A 44 18.19 0.29 7.28
N ILE A 45 19.39 0.08 6.71
CA ILE A 45 19.69 -1.08 5.86
C ILE A 45 19.56 -2.39 6.66
N VAL A 46 20.14 -2.42 7.87
CA VAL A 46 20.07 -3.60 8.74
C VAL A 46 18.60 -3.91 9.11
N GLY A 47 17.83 -2.89 9.50
CA GLY A 47 16.41 -3.05 9.82
C GLY A 47 15.59 -3.52 8.61
N PHE A 48 15.89 -3.00 7.41
CA PHE A 48 15.26 -3.44 6.16
C PHE A 48 15.51 -4.94 5.90
N ILE A 49 16.78 -5.38 5.98
CA ILE A 49 17.14 -6.79 5.74
C ILE A 49 16.43 -7.71 6.75
N ILE A 50 16.46 -7.37 8.03
CA ILE A 50 15.80 -8.16 9.07
C ILE A 50 14.29 -8.24 8.83
N SER A 51 13.64 -7.12 8.49
CA SER A 51 12.21 -7.08 8.20
C SER A 51 11.85 -7.93 6.97
N MET A 52 12.64 -7.84 5.90
CA MET A 52 12.41 -8.64 4.69
C MET A 52 12.57 -10.14 4.95
N ILE A 53 13.56 -10.53 5.75
CA ILE A 53 13.73 -11.94 6.16
C ILE A 53 12.48 -12.41 6.92
N GLY A 54 11.99 -11.63 7.89
CA GLY A 54 10.78 -11.98 8.65
C GLY A 54 9.54 -12.11 7.77
N ILE A 55 9.32 -11.19 6.82
CA ILE A 55 8.20 -11.23 5.89
C ILE A 55 8.27 -12.45 4.97
N VAL A 56 9.48 -12.79 4.46
CA VAL A 56 9.67 -13.99 3.64
C VAL A 56 9.34 -15.26 4.44
N PHE A 57 9.76 -15.35 5.71
CA PHE A 57 9.42 -16.50 6.56
C PHE A 57 7.91 -16.65 6.73
N ILE A 58 7.17 -15.57 7.00
CA ILE A 58 5.70 -15.61 7.12
C ILE A 58 5.08 -16.10 5.80
N ALA A 59 5.54 -15.60 4.66
CA ALA A 59 4.99 -15.97 3.36
C ALA A 59 5.34 -17.40 2.92
N LEU A 60 6.42 -17.98 3.41
CA LEU A 60 6.78 -19.38 3.14
C LEU A 60 5.86 -20.37 3.85
N GLU A 61 5.28 -20.01 4.99
CA GLU A 61 4.29 -20.86 5.69
C GLU A 61 2.98 -20.96 4.90
N GLU A 62 2.58 -19.94 4.16
CA GLU A 62 1.36 -19.95 3.32
C GLU A 62 1.47 -20.78 2.03
N SER A 63 2.56 -21.54 1.85
CA SER A 63 2.75 -22.69 0.95
C SER A 63 2.74 -22.52 -0.56
N SER A 64 2.87 -21.33 -1.16
CA SER A 64 3.15 -21.31 -2.60
C SER A 64 3.74 -19.99 -3.11
N LEU A 65 5.06 -19.85 -3.00
CA LEU A 65 5.78 -18.89 -3.83
C LEU A 65 5.73 -19.38 -5.30
N ASN A 66 4.75 -18.94 -6.04
CA ASN A 66 4.69 -19.19 -7.48
C ASN A 66 5.12 -17.90 -8.19
N ILE A 67 6.35 -17.91 -8.70
CA ILE A 67 6.92 -16.74 -9.37
C ILE A 67 6.20 -16.55 -10.71
N ASN A 68 5.42 -15.47 -10.82
CA ASN A 68 4.84 -15.04 -12.07
C ASN A 68 5.44 -13.67 -12.45
N PRO A 69 6.37 -13.61 -13.42
CA PRO A 69 7.09 -12.38 -13.75
C PRO A 69 6.17 -11.20 -14.09
N LYS A 70 4.99 -11.44 -14.69
CA LYS A 70 4.03 -10.37 -15.02
C LYS A 70 3.41 -9.77 -13.77
N GLY A 71 2.93 -10.60 -12.85
CA GLY A 71 2.35 -10.15 -11.58
C GLY A 71 3.40 -9.48 -10.70
N ASP A 72 4.59 -10.08 -10.61
CA ASP A 72 5.67 -9.59 -9.75
C ASP A 72 6.22 -8.23 -10.21
N ILE A 73 6.35 -8.01 -11.54
CA ILE A 73 6.74 -6.70 -12.10
C ILE A 73 5.66 -5.63 -11.83
N LEU A 74 4.39 -5.99 -11.93
CA LEU A 74 3.29 -5.07 -11.62
C LEU A 74 3.27 -4.71 -10.13
N ALA A 75 3.48 -5.67 -9.24
CA ALA A 75 3.59 -5.43 -7.80
C ALA A 75 4.79 -4.54 -7.46
N LEU A 76 5.96 -4.78 -8.09
CA LEU A 76 7.13 -3.93 -7.93
C LEU A 76 6.87 -2.49 -8.41
N GLY A 77 6.22 -2.35 -9.56
CA GLY A 77 5.78 -1.05 -10.08
C GLY A 77 4.84 -0.33 -9.10
N ALA A 78 3.91 -1.04 -8.48
CA ALA A 78 3.02 -0.50 -7.46
C ALA A 78 3.80 0.00 -6.23
N ALA A 79 4.79 -0.77 -5.74
CA ALA A 79 5.67 -0.38 -4.62
C ALA A 79 6.48 0.90 -4.93
N VAL A 80 7.02 1.01 -6.15
CA VAL A 80 7.73 2.22 -6.59
C VAL A 80 6.79 3.42 -6.68
N LEU A 81 5.60 3.25 -7.26
CA LEU A 81 4.60 4.34 -7.34
C LEU A 81 4.14 4.79 -5.95
N TRP A 82 4.00 3.87 -5.00
CA TRP A 82 3.71 4.21 -3.61
C TRP A 82 4.81 5.07 -2.99
N ALA A 83 6.07 4.72 -3.24
CA ALA A 83 7.21 5.50 -2.79
C ALA A 83 7.24 6.91 -3.42
N VAL A 84 6.95 7.02 -4.72
CA VAL A 84 6.82 8.31 -5.41
C VAL A 84 5.70 9.14 -4.77
N TYR A 85 4.52 8.54 -4.56
CA TYR A 85 3.40 9.18 -3.89
C TYR A 85 3.81 9.77 -2.53
N ALA A 86 4.46 8.98 -1.67
CA ALA A 86 4.87 9.41 -0.34
C ALA A 86 5.84 10.61 -0.36
N VAL A 87 6.78 10.62 -1.32
CA VAL A 87 7.75 11.72 -1.49
C VAL A 87 7.08 12.97 -2.06
N VAL A 88 6.20 12.83 -3.05
CA VAL A 88 5.44 13.95 -3.64
C VAL A 88 4.52 14.56 -2.60
N LEU A 89 3.80 13.73 -1.84
CA LEU A 89 2.96 14.17 -0.73
C LEU A 89 3.75 15.03 0.26
N LYS A 90 4.95 14.59 0.66
CA LYS A 90 5.80 15.36 1.58
C LYS A 90 6.19 16.72 1.00
N LYS A 91 6.43 16.82 -0.30
CA LYS A 91 6.67 18.11 -0.97
C LYS A 91 5.43 19.00 -0.93
N ILE A 92 4.25 18.43 -1.22
CA ILE A 92 2.98 19.18 -1.17
C ILE A 92 2.71 19.69 0.24
N CYS A 93 3.02 18.91 1.27
CA CYS A 93 2.90 19.35 2.65
C CYS A 93 3.73 20.61 2.99
N ALA A 94 4.81 20.86 2.27
CA ALA A 94 5.65 22.03 2.49
C ALA A 94 4.96 23.36 2.07
N PHE A 95 3.91 23.29 1.25
CA PHE A 95 3.11 24.47 0.87
C PHE A 95 2.14 24.94 1.96
N GLY A 96 2.01 24.19 3.05
CA GLY A 96 1.19 24.60 4.21
C GLY A 96 -0.31 24.37 4.08
N TYR A 97 -0.77 23.71 3.02
CA TYR A 97 -2.19 23.37 2.85
C TYR A 97 -2.71 22.43 3.96
N ASP A 98 -4.02 22.51 4.20
CA ASP A 98 -4.69 21.58 5.09
C ASP A 98 -4.64 20.16 4.56
N MET A 99 -4.34 19.20 5.44
CA MET A 99 -4.14 17.80 5.04
C MET A 99 -5.45 17.15 4.57
N ILE A 100 -6.58 17.56 5.11
CA ILE A 100 -7.90 17.06 4.70
C ILE A 100 -8.18 17.50 3.26
N VAL A 101 -7.85 18.76 2.92
CA VAL A 101 -8.01 19.29 1.57
C VAL A 101 -7.10 18.55 0.59
N ILE A 102 -5.82 18.36 0.95
CA ILE A 102 -4.87 17.60 0.11
C ILE A 102 -5.40 16.17 -0.13
N THR A 103 -5.83 15.49 0.91
CA THR A 103 -6.34 14.12 0.79
C THR A 103 -7.59 14.06 -0.07
N ARG A 104 -8.52 14.99 0.09
CA ARG A 104 -9.73 15.11 -0.75
C ARG A 104 -9.36 15.26 -2.23
N GLU A 105 -8.43 16.15 -2.56
CA GLU A 105 -8.00 16.37 -3.95
C GLU A 105 -7.33 15.11 -4.52
N ILE A 106 -6.49 14.42 -3.75
CA ILE A 106 -5.87 13.17 -4.17
C ILE A 106 -6.93 12.12 -4.52
N PHE A 107 -7.97 11.98 -3.69
CA PHE A 107 -9.06 11.03 -3.98
C PHE A 107 -9.89 11.46 -5.18
N LEU A 108 -10.21 12.75 -5.31
CA LEU A 108 -10.97 13.27 -6.44
C LEU A 108 -10.26 12.99 -7.76
N TYR A 109 -8.99 13.37 -7.88
CA TYR A 109 -8.21 13.09 -9.08
C TYR A 109 -7.97 11.59 -9.27
N GLY A 110 -7.82 10.83 -8.19
CA GLY A 110 -7.69 9.38 -8.23
C GLY A 110 -8.92 8.72 -8.85
N VAL A 111 -10.11 9.10 -8.44
CA VAL A 111 -11.38 8.60 -9.01
C VAL A 111 -11.50 8.97 -10.48
N ILE A 112 -11.23 10.23 -10.84
CA ILE A 112 -11.30 10.68 -12.25
C ILE A 112 -10.34 9.87 -13.14
N LEU A 113 -9.10 9.64 -12.67
CA LEU A 113 -8.10 8.87 -13.40
C LEU A 113 -8.39 7.36 -13.46
N MET A 114 -9.22 6.84 -12.56
CA MET A 114 -9.64 5.43 -12.59
C MET A 114 -10.81 5.16 -13.56
N ILE A 115 -11.57 6.18 -13.97
CA ILE A 115 -12.70 6.02 -14.89
C ILE A 115 -12.27 5.36 -16.23
N PRO A 116 -11.25 5.86 -16.96
CA PRO A 116 -10.84 5.25 -18.21
C PRO A 116 -10.44 3.77 -18.10
N PRO A 117 -9.54 3.35 -17.17
CA PRO A 117 -9.22 1.94 -16.98
C PRO A 117 -10.44 1.06 -16.71
N VAL A 118 -11.38 1.52 -15.87
CA VAL A 118 -12.60 0.77 -15.54
C VAL A 118 -13.47 0.54 -16.77
N ILE A 119 -13.61 1.57 -17.63
CA ILE A 119 -14.38 1.45 -18.88
C ILE A 119 -13.68 0.47 -19.86
N PHE A 120 -12.35 0.61 -20.03
CA PHE A 120 -11.59 -0.27 -20.95
C PHE A 120 -11.54 -1.73 -20.50
N MET A 121 -11.58 -1.98 -19.20
CA MET A 121 -11.60 -3.35 -18.64
C MET A 121 -12.98 -4.00 -18.69
N GLY A 122 -14.01 -3.30 -19.19
CA GLY A 122 -15.37 -3.86 -19.36
C GLY A 122 -16.04 -4.18 -18.02
N PHE A 123 -15.88 -3.33 -17.02
CA PHE A 123 -16.43 -3.53 -15.70
C PHE A 123 -17.96 -3.56 -15.72
N ASN A 124 -18.53 -4.71 -15.36
CA ASN A 124 -19.97 -4.90 -15.22
C ASN A 124 -20.33 -4.85 -13.72
N ILE A 125 -21.22 -3.93 -13.37
CA ILE A 125 -21.74 -3.81 -12.01
C ILE A 125 -23.01 -4.64 -11.88
N ASP A 126 -22.95 -5.72 -11.11
CA ASP A 126 -24.15 -6.40 -10.64
C ASP A 126 -24.68 -5.70 -9.38
N LEU A 127 -25.70 -4.85 -9.57
CA LEU A 127 -26.31 -4.08 -8.50
C LEU A 127 -26.96 -4.97 -7.42
N ILE A 128 -27.44 -6.15 -7.80
CA ILE A 128 -28.08 -7.08 -6.86
C ILE A 128 -27.03 -7.63 -5.91
N TYR A 129 -25.90 -8.09 -6.47
CA TYR A 129 -24.76 -8.58 -5.69
C TYR A 129 -24.17 -7.50 -4.78
N LEU A 130 -24.15 -6.26 -5.25
CA LEU A 130 -23.58 -5.11 -4.54
C LEU A 130 -24.43 -4.69 -3.34
N LEU A 131 -25.77 -4.81 -3.44
CA LEU A 131 -26.71 -4.45 -2.40
C LEU A 131 -26.89 -5.56 -1.35
N GLU A 132 -26.29 -6.71 -1.53
CA GLU A 132 -26.27 -7.75 -0.50
C GLU A 132 -25.62 -7.22 0.79
N PRO A 133 -26.24 -7.40 1.98
CA PRO A 133 -25.78 -6.73 3.21
C PRO A 133 -24.29 -6.95 3.55
N VAL A 134 -23.78 -8.15 3.29
CA VAL A 134 -22.37 -8.48 3.54
C VAL A 134 -21.44 -7.73 2.57
N ASN A 135 -21.78 -7.71 1.28
CA ASN A 135 -20.99 -7.01 0.27
C ASN A 135 -21.02 -5.51 0.48
N LEU A 136 -22.18 -4.95 0.84
CA LEU A 136 -22.33 -3.54 1.17
C LEU A 136 -21.50 -3.17 2.40
N ALA A 137 -21.51 -3.99 3.46
CA ALA A 137 -20.70 -3.77 4.65
C ALA A 137 -19.20 -3.80 4.33
N ASN A 138 -18.75 -4.77 3.52
CA ASN A 138 -17.36 -4.86 3.06
C ASN A 138 -16.95 -3.64 2.23
N MET A 139 -17.81 -3.16 1.34
CA MET A 139 -17.55 -1.97 0.54
C MET A 139 -17.46 -0.70 1.39
N LEU A 140 -18.36 -0.54 2.37
CA LEU A 140 -18.31 0.58 3.31
C LEU A 140 -17.03 0.52 4.15
N TYR A 141 -16.65 -0.66 4.63
CA TYR A 141 -15.39 -0.85 5.34
C TYR A 141 -14.17 -0.49 4.47
N LEU A 142 -14.12 -0.95 3.23
CA LEU A 142 -13.02 -0.63 2.30
C LEU A 142 -13.00 0.85 1.93
N GLY A 143 -14.15 1.47 1.67
CA GLY A 143 -14.24 2.87 1.27
C GLY A 143 -13.95 3.84 2.42
N ILE A 144 -14.61 3.66 3.56
CA ILE A 144 -14.48 4.58 4.70
C ILE A 144 -13.26 4.21 5.56
N GLY A 145 -13.16 2.95 5.97
CA GLY A 145 -12.10 2.50 6.87
C GLY A 145 -10.74 2.43 6.18
N ALA A 146 -10.59 1.46 5.28
CA ALA A 146 -9.29 1.16 4.67
C ALA A 146 -8.83 2.23 3.65
N SER A 147 -9.75 2.96 3.03
CA SER A 147 -9.37 4.06 2.13
C SER A 147 -9.37 5.41 2.85
N ALA A 148 -10.52 5.99 3.17
CA ALA A 148 -10.58 7.38 3.62
C ALA A 148 -9.80 7.61 4.93
N ILE A 149 -10.08 6.85 5.99
CA ILE A 149 -9.45 7.03 7.30
C ILE A 149 -7.97 6.65 7.26
N CYS A 150 -7.62 5.51 6.66
CA CYS A 150 -6.23 5.07 6.61
C CYS A 150 -5.36 6.04 5.79
N PHE A 151 -5.83 6.50 4.63
CA PHE A 151 -5.06 7.47 3.82
C PHE A 151 -4.92 8.82 4.52
N LEU A 152 -5.98 9.30 5.16
CA LEU A 152 -5.90 10.55 5.91
C LEU A 152 -4.87 10.44 7.04
N THR A 153 -4.93 9.36 7.82
CA THR A 153 -3.98 9.08 8.90
C THR A 153 -2.55 8.93 8.38
N TRP A 154 -2.36 8.20 7.26
CA TRP A 154 -1.08 8.06 6.58
C TRP A 154 -0.52 9.41 6.11
N ASN A 155 -1.36 10.25 5.54
CA ASN A 155 -0.97 11.57 5.07
C ASN A 155 -0.53 12.48 6.23
N PHE A 156 -1.25 12.45 7.35
CA PHE A 156 -0.85 13.13 8.57
C PHE A 156 0.49 12.59 9.10
N ALA A 157 0.65 11.27 9.17
CA ALA A 157 1.90 10.65 9.60
C ALA A 157 3.07 11.10 8.72
N THR A 158 2.88 11.10 7.39
CA THR A 158 3.90 11.56 6.43
C THR A 158 4.24 13.04 6.61
N LYS A 159 3.25 13.89 6.92
CA LYS A 159 3.45 15.30 7.20
C LYS A 159 4.35 15.51 8.42
N TYR A 160 4.06 14.83 9.53
CA TYR A 160 4.73 15.06 10.80
C TYR A 160 6.01 14.23 10.99
N LEU A 161 5.97 12.93 10.73
CA LEU A 161 7.10 12.01 10.92
C LEU A 161 8.07 12.01 9.72
N GLY A 162 7.57 12.33 8.54
CA GLY A 162 8.32 12.27 7.28
C GLY A 162 8.21 10.90 6.60
N VAL A 163 8.59 10.88 5.31
CA VAL A 163 8.39 9.74 4.40
C VAL A 163 8.98 8.45 4.96
N VAL A 164 10.27 8.45 5.28
CA VAL A 164 11.01 7.23 5.65
C VAL A 164 10.47 6.60 6.94
N LYS A 165 10.25 7.42 7.97
CA LYS A 165 9.69 6.91 9.23
C LYS A 165 8.28 6.35 9.06
N THR A 166 7.44 7.04 8.27
CA THR A 166 6.07 6.58 8.03
C THR A 166 6.05 5.28 7.22
N THR A 167 6.86 5.16 6.17
CA THR A 167 6.88 3.95 5.35
C THR A 167 7.42 2.72 6.08
N VAL A 168 8.32 2.87 7.04
CA VAL A 168 8.83 1.76 7.88
C VAL A 168 7.69 1.07 8.66
N TYR A 169 6.61 1.78 9.02
CA TYR A 169 5.45 1.16 9.68
C TYR A 169 4.72 0.14 8.80
N ILE A 170 4.96 0.09 7.49
CA ILE A 170 4.46 -0.98 6.60
C ILE A 170 4.91 -2.36 7.10
N TYR A 171 6.10 -2.46 7.70
CA TYR A 171 6.60 -3.72 8.26
C TYR A 171 5.81 -4.23 9.48
N ALA A 172 4.98 -3.39 10.09
CA ALA A 172 4.06 -3.83 11.14
C ALA A 172 2.81 -4.54 10.57
N CYS A 173 2.47 -4.33 9.29
CA CYS A 173 1.28 -4.90 8.68
C CYS A 173 1.22 -6.43 8.78
N PRO A 174 2.26 -7.21 8.40
CA PRO A 174 2.23 -8.67 8.51
C PRO A 174 1.98 -9.14 9.94
N VAL A 175 2.61 -8.48 10.92
CA VAL A 175 2.42 -8.83 12.35
C VAL A 175 0.97 -8.60 12.79
N VAL A 176 0.39 -7.45 12.41
CA VAL A 176 -1.02 -7.15 12.71
C VAL A 176 -1.95 -8.14 12.00
N THR A 177 -1.64 -8.50 10.75
CA THR A 177 -2.43 -9.48 9.98
C THR A 177 -2.45 -10.84 10.68
N VAL A 178 -1.29 -11.38 11.08
CA VAL A 178 -1.20 -12.66 11.79
C VAL A 178 -1.97 -12.62 13.12
N ILE A 179 -1.79 -11.56 13.91
CA ILE A 179 -2.52 -11.42 15.19
C ILE A 179 -4.04 -11.36 14.93
N THR A 180 -4.47 -10.64 13.91
CA THR A 180 -5.90 -10.52 13.58
C THR A 180 -6.47 -11.82 13.07
N ALA A 181 -5.75 -12.57 12.22
CA ALA A 181 -6.13 -13.88 11.72
C ALA A 181 -6.30 -14.86 12.89
N TYR A 182 -5.34 -14.91 13.81
CA TYR A 182 -5.42 -15.75 15.01
C TYR A 182 -6.64 -15.41 15.89
N LEU A 183 -6.86 -14.10 16.18
CA LEU A 183 -7.93 -13.69 17.11
C LEU A 183 -9.34 -13.70 16.49
N VAL A 184 -9.47 -13.42 15.20
CA VAL A 184 -10.78 -13.24 14.54
C VAL A 184 -11.19 -14.47 13.75
N LEU A 185 -10.24 -15.07 13.03
CA LEU A 185 -10.51 -16.22 12.16
C LEU A 185 -10.23 -17.56 12.85
N ASN A 186 -9.63 -17.56 14.06
CA ASN A 186 -9.15 -18.75 14.76
C ASN A 186 -8.20 -19.61 13.91
N GLU A 187 -7.43 -18.98 13.02
CA GLU A 187 -6.38 -19.64 12.25
C GLU A 187 -5.19 -19.95 13.18
N PRO A 188 -4.54 -21.12 13.02
CA PRO A 188 -3.42 -21.53 13.88
C PRO A 188 -2.18 -20.64 13.71
#